data_2250e2ea2366e48fee6562d5091f0ebc
#
_entry.id   2250e2ea2366e48fee6562d5091f0ebc
#
_cell.length_a   1.000
_cell.length_b   1.000
_cell.length_c   1.000
_cell.angle_alpha   90.00
_cell.angle_beta   90.00
_cell.angle_gamma   90.00
#
_symmetry.space_group_name_H-M   'P 1'
#
loop_
_entity.id
_entity.type
_entity.pdbx_description
1 polymer ?
#
loop_
_entity_poly.entity_id
_entity_poly.type
_entity_poly.pdbx_seq_one_letter_code
_entity_poly.pdbx_strand_id
1 'polypeptide(L)'
;MRLRTLPLSTAGIVLGIMLACAGHSVPWYVIVLTIFTTISLQILSNMSNELGDHLSGVDGEGREGPQYGMNEGGLSEDEMRSCIRIMVLVCMILGLGMIRASFKTIFSIESESLVILGAAAIWAAMHYTLGKKPYGYRGLGDIFVFIFFGLVPVTGGYFVCAHTINPATLIAGAAIGLFSVGVLNVNNIRDMKSDAGTRVTVPLKLGEHRAKVYHTILITGGWALMLLFTILFTSGWTPYLYIITLPLYAKHLAGVWKRSGKELDPMLPMLVISTFIFALLAGTGYILQ
;
A
#
# COMPACT_ATOMS: atom_id res chain seq x y z
N MET A 1 8.62 14.61 0.89
CA MET A 1 8.38 13.23 0.39
C MET A 1 7.97 12.33 1.54
N ARG A 2 6.86 11.60 1.40
CA ARG A 2 6.28 10.73 2.48
C ARG A 2 7.02 9.39 2.58
N LEU A 3 8.29 9.37 2.97
CA LEU A 3 9.11 8.15 3.08
C LEU A 3 8.54 7.11 4.06
N ARG A 4 7.73 7.56 5.04
CA ARG A 4 7.11 6.71 6.06
C ARG A 4 6.17 5.62 5.49
N THR A 5 5.69 5.76 4.23
CA THR A 5 4.77 4.81 3.59
C THR A 5 5.45 3.80 2.67
N LEU A 6 6.76 3.96 2.38
CA LEU A 6 7.51 3.04 1.52
C LEU A 6 7.51 1.58 2.04
N PRO A 7 7.71 1.32 3.35
CA PRO A 7 7.65 -0.07 3.83
C PRO A 7 6.28 -0.72 3.62
N LEU A 8 5.19 0.06 3.68
CA LEU A 8 3.84 -0.48 3.45
C LEU A 8 3.64 -0.93 2.00
N SER A 9 4.04 -0.09 1.03
CA SER A 9 3.92 -0.43 -0.40
C SER A 9 4.81 -1.61 -0.79
N THR A 10 5.94 -1.78 -0.11
CA THR A 10 6.84 -2.93 -0.36
C THR A 10 6.38 -4.20 0.35
N ALA A 11 5.59 -4.12 1.42
CA ALA A 11 5.11 -5.30 2.15
C ALA A 11 4.35 -6.29 1.25
N GLY A 12 3.39 -5.80 0.46
CA GLY A 12 2.60 -6.65 -0.43
C GLY A 12 3.43 -7.29 -1.54
N ILE A 13 4.27 -6.50 -2.20
CA ILE A 13 5.09 -7.01 -3.32
C ILE A 13 6.14 -8.02 -2.83
N VAL A 14 6.77 -7.77 -1.69
CA VAL A 14 7.75 -8.67 -1.08
C VAL A 14 7.07 -9.99 -0.72
N LEU A 15 5.88 -9.96 -0.09
CA LEU A 15 5.13 -11.19 0.19
C LEU A 15 4.82 -11.96 -1.10
N GLY A 16 4.30 -11.30 -2.15
CA GLY A 16 3.99 -11.94 -3.42
C GLY A 16 5.21 -12.60 -4.08
N ILE A 17 6.36 -11.91 -4.10
CA ILE A 17 7.63 -12.44 -4.58
C ILE A 17 8.07 -13.68 -3.77
N MET A 18 8.04 -13.60 -2.44
CA MET A 18 8.45 -14.69 -1.56
C MET A 18 7.56 -15.91 -1.69
N LEU A 19 6.24 -15.73 -1.84
CA LEU A 19 5.30 -16.81 -2.14
C LEU A 19 5.63 -17.50 -3.48
N ALA A 20 6.07 -16.75 -4.49
CA ALA A 20 6.51 -17.32 -5.76
C ALA A 20 7.84 -18.08 -5.62
N CYS A 21 8.83 -17.50 -4.92
CA CYS A 21 10.15 -18.10 -4.71
C CYS A 21 10.11 -19.43 -3.95
N ALA A 22 9.07 -19.67 -3.16
CA ALA A 22 8.92 -20.95 -2.44
C ALA A 22 8.70 -22.15 -3.38
N GLY A 23 8.11 -21.94 -4.57
CA GLY A 23 7.82 -23.02 -5.51
C GLY A 23 8.47 -22.84 -6.89
N HIS A 24 9.13 -21.69 -7.15
CA HIS A 24 9.64 -21.35 -8.47
C HIS A 24 11.05 -20.75 -8.39
N SER A 25 11.88 -21.05 -9.38
CA SER A 25 13.20 -20.40 -9.54
C SER A 25 13.01 -19.04 -10.21
N VAL A 26 13.09 -17.97 -9.46
CA VAL A 26 12.88 -16.60 -9.93
C VAL A 26 14.24 -15.92 -10.15
N PRO A 27 14.54 -15.39 -11.35
CA PRO A 27 15.75 -14.65 -11.59
C PRO A 27 15.82 -13.39 -10.72
N TRP A 28 16.99 -13.16 -10.08
CA TRP A 28 17.17 -12.03 -9.15
C TRP A 28 16.84 -10.65 -9.78
N TYR A 29 17.14 -10.46 -11.08
CA TYR A 29 16.85 -9.21 -11.78
C TYR A 29 15.35 -8.95 -11.96
N VAL A 30 14.51 -10.00 -12.06
CA VAL A 30 13.05 -9.87 -12.07
C VAL A 30 12.59 -9.38 -10.71
N ILE A 31 13.11 -9.95 -9.61
CA ILE A 31 12.81 -9.52 -8.25
C ILE A 31 13.15 -8.03 -8.06
N VAL A 32 14.36 -7.64 -8.45
CA VAL A 32 14.84 -6.26 -8.33
C VAL A 32 13.96 -5.29 -9.12
N LEU A 33 13.67 -5.59 -10.39
CA LEU A 33 12.82 -4.75 -11.23
C LEU A 33 11.39 -4.63 -10.67
N THR A 34 10.84 -5.71 -10.12
CA THR A 34 9.50 -5.72 -9.51
C THR A 34 9.45 -4.81 -8.28
N ILE A 35 10.46 -4.87 -7.41
CA ILE A 35 10.58 -4.00 -6.24
C ILE A 35 10.74 -2.53 -6.66
N PHE A 36 11.64 -2.23 -7.61
CA PHE A 36 11.85 -0.85 -8.05
C PHE A 36 10.64 -0.27 -8.78
N THR A 37 9.89 -1.07 -9.56
CA THR A 37 8.62 -0.66 -10.16
C THR A 37 7.61 -0.27 -9.06
N THR A 38 7.49 -1.07 -8.02
CA THR A 38 6.58 -0.78 -6.89
C THR A 38 7.00 0.48 -6.13
N ILE A 39 8.28 0.64 -5.85
CA ILE A 39 8.82 1.83 -5.18
C ILE A 39 8.56 3.08 -6.03
N SER A 40 8.77 3.02 -7.35
CA SER A 40 8.54 4.16 -8.24
C SER A 40 7.07 4.57 -8.29
N LEU A 41 6.14 3.60 -8.32
CA LEU A 41 4.70 3.87 -8.23
C LEU A 41 4.33 4.52 -6.89
N GLN A 42 4.93 4.08 -5.79
CA GLN A 42 4.72 4.69 -4.47
C GLN A 42 5.23 6.13 -4.41
N ILE A 43 6.40 6.40 -5.01
CA ILE A 43 6.96 7.75 -5.09
C ILE A 43 6.02 8.64 -5.91
N LEU A 44 5.56 8.16 -7.08
CA LEU A 44 4.60 8.85 -7.92
C LEU A 44 3.31 9.19 -7.15
N SER A 45 2.76 8.22 -6.41
CA SER A 45 1.58 8.43 -5.57
C SER A 45 1.82 9.49 -4.50
N ASN A 46 2.97 9.44 -3.81
CA ASN A 46 3.30 10.42 -2.78
C ASN A 46 3.44 11.84 -3.33
N MET A 47 4.09 12.00 -4.50
CA MET A 47 4.25 13.30 -5.15
C MET A 47 2.90 13.86 -5.64
N SER A 48 2.08 12.99 -6.24
CA SER A 48 0.73 13.36 -6.70
C SER A 48 -0.16 13.77 -5.53
N ASN A 49 -0.07 13.06 -4.39
CA ASN A 49 -0.81 13.39 -3.19
C ASN A 49 -0.37 14.73 -2.59
N GLU A 50 0.94 15.01 -2.59
CA GLU A 50 1.49 16.28 -2.09
C GLU A 50 1.00 17.46 -2.92
N LEU A 51 1.07 17.34 -4.27
CA LEU A 51 0.56 18.37 -5.17
C LEU A 51 -0.96 18.54 -5.05
N GLY A 52 -1.72 17.44 -4.98
CA GLY A 52 -3.18 17.48 -4.90
C GLY A 52 -3.68 18.08 -3.59
N ASP A 53 -3.07 17.72 -2.46
CA ASP A 53 -3.39 18.28 -1.14
C ASP A 53 -3.07 19.78 -1.09
N HIS A 54 -1.96 20.23 -1.71
CA HIS A 54 -1.61 21.64 -1.83
C HIS A 54 -2.64 22.42 -2.68
N LEU A 55 -2.97 21.93 -3.88
CA LEU A 55 -3.91 22.59 -4.78
C LEU A 55 -5.35 22.65 -4.23
N SER A 56 -5.74 21.72 -3.39
CA SER A 56 -7.07 21.67 -2.76
C SER A 56 -7.16 22.47 -1.46
N GLY A 57 -6.05 23.01 -0.96
CA GLY A 57 -5.99 23.73 0.31
C GLY A 57 -6.14 22.86 1.56
N VAL A 58 -6.10 21.53 1.41
CA VAL A 58 -6.15 20.58 2.54
C VAL A 58 -4.93 20.71 3.45
N ASP A 59 -3.80 21.13 2.89
CA ASP A 59 -2.53 21.35 3.59
C ASP A 59 -2.39 22.74 4.22
N GLY A 60 -3.50 23.45 4.51
CA GLY A 60 -3.49 24.76 5.16
C GLY A 60 -3.00 24.77 6.60
N GLU A 61 -2.98 25.95 7.27
CA GLU A 61 -2.43 26.20 8.61
C GLU A 61 -3.03 25.31 9.74
N GLY A 62 -4.18 24.66 9.50
CA GLY A 62 -4.86 23.79 10.46
C GLY A 62 -4.50 22.31 10.40
N ARG A 63 -3.55 21.88 9.55
CA ARG A 63 -3.21 20.45 9.38
C ARG A 63 -2.50 19.89 10.61
N GLU A 64 -3.03 18.79 11.18
CA GLU A 64 -2.43 18.06 12.29
C GLU A 64 -1.26 17.13 11.88
N GLY A 65 -1.16 16.76 10.60
CA GLY A 65 -0.12 15.90 10.03
C GLY A 65 1.19 16.64 9.70
N PRO A 66 2.26 15.88 9.32
CA PRO A 66 3.54 16.49 8.95
C PRO A 66 3.41 17.40 7.73
N GLN A 67 4.12 18.52 7.75
CA GLN A 67 4.30 19.38 6.57
C GLN A 67 5.33 18.77 5.62
N TYR A 68 5.18 19.04 4.31
CA TYR A 68 6.03 18.50 3.26
C TYR A 68 6.56 19.61 2.34
N GLY A 69 7.51 19.25 1.46
CA GLY A 69 8.37 20.18 0.72
C GLY A 69 7.71 21.35 -0.02
N MET A 70 6.46 21.20 -0.51
CA MET A 70 5.75 22.33 -1.13
C MET A 70 5.32 23.38 -0.10
N ASN A 71 4.89 22.95 1.09
CA ASN A 71 4.46 23.86 2.17
C ASN A 71 5.64 24.49 2.90
N GLU A 72 6.83 23.90 2.81
CA GLU A 72 8.08 24.46 3.36
C GLU A 72 8.78 25.39 2.35
N GLY A 73 8.16 25.67 1.18
CA GLY A 73 8.70 26.54 0.13
C GLY A 73 9.86 25.94 -0.66
N GLY A 74 10.07 24.61 -0.58
CA GLY A 74 11.18 23.92 -1.25
C GLY A 74 10.96 23.65 -2.74
N LEU A 75 9.70 23.58 -3.22
CA LEU A 75 9.34 23.28 -4.62
C LEU A 75 8.13 24.08 -5.05
N SER A 76 8.19 24.65 -6.25
CA SER A 76 7.06 25.28 -6.92
C SER A 76 6.10 24.22 -7.51
N GLU A 77 4.86 24.64 -7.84
CA GLU A 77 3.89 23.75 -8.51
C GLU A 77 4.42 23.21 -9.84
N ASP A 78 5.07 24.04 -10.65
CA ASP A 78 5.58 23.68 -11.97
C ASP A 78 6.75 22.68 -11.87
N GLU A 79 7.61 22.83 -10.87
CA GLU A 79 8.67 21.88 -10.57
C GLU A 79 8.08 20.55 -10.13
N MET A 80 7.08 20.54 -9.21
CA MET A 80 6.41 19.32 -8.78
C MET A 80 5.70 18.60 -9.94
N ARG A 81 5.00 19.33 -10.82
CA ARG A 81 4.39 18.80 -12.05
C ARG A 81 5.43 18.17 -12.97
N SER A 82 6.60 18.79 -13.09
CA SER A 82 7.72 18.28 -13.90
C SER A 82 8.28 17.00 -13.30
N CYS A 83 8.49 16.95 -11.98
CA CYS A 83 8.92 15.75 -11.28
C CYS A 83 7.90 14.60 -11.42
N ILE A 84 6.59 14.89 -11.36
CA ILE A 84 5.53 13.88 -11.58
C ILE A 84 5.62 13.31 -13.00
N ARG A 85 5.78 14.16 -14.03
CA ARG A 85 5.94 13.68 -15.42
C ARG A 85 7.16 12.76 -15.58
N ILE A 86 8.31 13.15 -15.01
CA ILE A 86 9.51 12.31 -15.02
C ILE A 86 9.24 10.97 -14.29
N MET A 87 8.58 11.00 -13.14
CA MET A 87 8.28 9.80 -12.38
C MET A 87 7.32 8.85 -13.12
N VAL A 88 6.34 9.38 -13.87
CA VAL A 88 5.49 8.56 -14.76
C VAL A 88 6.34 7.83 -15.79
N LEU A 89 7.30 8.52 -16.44
CA LEU A 89 8.22 7.88 -17.39
C LEU A 89 9.08 6.82 -16.72
N VAL A 90 9.58 7.06 -15.52
CA VAL A 90 10.34 6.07 -14.73
C VAL A 90 9.47 4.85 -14.43
N CYS A 91 8.21 5.03 -14.01
CA CYS A 91 7.29 3.92 -13.77
C CYS A 91 7.04 3.09 -15.04
N MET A 92 6.86 3.76 -16.19
CA MET A 92 6.67 3.09 -17.49
C MET A 92 7.93 2.28 -17.89
N ILE A 93 9.12 2.88 -17.81
CA ILE A 93 10.38 2.22 -18.18
C ILE A 93 10.63 1.01 -17.28
N LEU A 94 10.51 1.16 -15.96
CA LEU A 94 10.71 0.07 -15.01
C LEU A 94 9.64 -1.02 -15.17
N GLY A 95 8.37 -0.65 -15.34
CA GLY A 95 7.27 -1.61 -15.53
C GLY A 95 7.41 -2.41 -16.82
N LEU A 96 7.69 -1.76 -17.96
CA LEU A 96 7.93 -2.44 -19.24
C LEU A 96 9.21 -3.29 -19.17
N GLY A 97 10.26 -2.79 -18.53
CA GLY A 97 11.49 -3.53 -18.29
C GLY A 97 11.25 -4.79 -17.44
N MET A 98 10.46 -4.69 -16.38
CA MET A 98 10.06 -5.82 -15.55
C MET A 98 9.28 -6.87 -16.35
N ILE A 99 8.26 -6.46 -17.12
CA ILE A 99 7.46 -7.35 -17.96
C ILE A 99 8.35 -8.05 -19.00
N ARG A 100 9.21 -7.30 -19.71
CA ARG A 100 10.13 -7.86 -20.70
C ARG A 100 11.16 -8.82 -20.09
N ALA A 101 11.64 -8.50 -18.88
CA ALA A 101 12.59 -9.36 -18.16
C ALA A 101 11.93 -10.67 -17.72
N SER A 102 10.70 -10.62 -17.24
CA SER A 102 9.94 -11.77 -16.78
C SER A 102 9.45 -12.63 -17.97
N PHE A 103 8.61 -12.09 -18.83
CA PHE A 103 7.89 -12.84 -19.87
C PHE A 103 8.64 -12.96 -21.22
N LYS A 104 9.82 -12.33 -21.36
CA LYS A 104 10.63 -12.29 -22.59
C LYS A 104 9.97 -11.60 -23.78
N THR A 105 8.72 -11.20 -23.69
CA THR A 105 7.94 -10.45 -24.68
C THR A 105 7.03 -9.45 -23.97
N ILE A 106 6.58 -8.43 -24.68
CA ILE A 106 5.54 -7.49 -24.23
C ILE A 106 4.21 -7.71 -25.00
N PHE A 107 4.16 -8.70 -25.92
CA PHE A 107 3.04 -8.96 -26.83
C PHE A 107 2.35 -10.32 -26.53
N SER A 108 2.38 -10.78 -25.29
CA SER A 108 1.56 -11.91 -24.84
C SER A 108 0.37 -11.40 -24.01
N ILE A 109 -0.68 -12.20 -23.88
CA ILE A 109 -1.88 -11.87 -23.08
C ILE A 109 -1.48 -11.53 -21.64
N GLU A 110 -0.53 -12.27 -21.08
CA GLU A 110 0.01 -12.03 -19.73
C GLU A 110 0.69 -10.68 -19.64
N SER A 111 1.55 -10.37 -20.61
CA SER A 111 2.28 -9.10 -20.67
C SER A 111 1.34 -7.91 -20.88
N GLU A 112 0.39 -8.03 -21.81
CA GLU A 112 -0.59 -6.98 -22.11
C GLU A 112 -1.49 -6.70 -20.91
N SER A 113 -1.93 -7.74 -20.18
CA SER A 113 -2.72 -7.55 -18.95
C SER A 113 -1.93 -6.83 -17.87
N LEU A 114 -0.62 -7.09 -17.74
CA LEU A 114 0.25 -6.35 -16.82
C LEU A 114 0.50 -4.91 -17.27
N VAL A 115 0.59 -4.65 -18.58
CA VAL A 115 0.67 -3.27 -19.11
C VAL A 115 -0.59 -2.49 -18.76
N ILE A 116 -1.77 -3.07 -18.97
CA ILE A 116 -3.06 -2.46 -18.61
C ILE A 116 -3.13 -2.22 -17.09
N LEU A 117 -2.72 -3.20 -16.29
CA LEU A 117 -2.69 -3.06 -14.83
C LEU A 117 -1.72 -1.97 -14.39
N GLY A 118 -0.55 -1.86 -15.02
CA GLY A 118 0.43 -0.80 -14.76
C GLY A 118 -0.10 0.60 -15.11
N ALA A 119 -0.78 0.73 -16.26
CA ALA A 119 -1.45 1.96 -16.64
C ALA A 119 -2.56 2.34 -15.64
N ALA A 120 -3.35 1.37 -15.19
CA ALA A 120 -4.36 1.57 -14.14
C ALA A 120 -3.74 1.99 -12.80
N ALA A 121 -2.59 1.42 -12.43
CA ALA A 121 -1.87 1.77 -11.21
C ALA A 121 -1.31 3.22 -11.26
N ILE A 122 -0.73 3.63 -12.39
CA ILE A 122 -0.29 5.01 -12.62
C ILE A 122 -1.48 5.97 -12.54
N TRP A 123 -2.57 5.64 -13.23
CA TRP A 123 -3.80 6.42 -13.18
C TRP A 123 -4.33 6.55 -11.75
N ALA A 124 -4.42 5.45 -11.01
CA ALA A 124 -4.87 5.45 -9.63
C ALA A 124 -3.96 6.28 -8.72
N ALA A 125 -2.63 6.15 -8.85
CA ALA A 125 -1.66 6.92 -8.09
C ALA A 125 -1.84 8.43 -8.27
N MET A 126 -2.13 8.88 -9.49
CA MET A 126 -2.32 10.30 -9.80
C MET A 126 -3.69 10.82 -9.39
N HIS A 127 -4.76 10.09 -9.71
CA HIS A 127 -6.14 10.57 -9.52
C HIS A 127 -6.69 10.36 -8.11
N TYR A 128 -5.86 9.88 -7.18
CA TYR A 128 -6.21 9.83 -5.77
C TYR A 128 -6.51 11.23 -5.22
N THR A 129 -5.66 12.20 -5.55
CA THR A 129 -5.79 13.61 -5.11
C THR A 129 -5.80 14.62 -6.24
N LEU A 130 -5.31 14.27 -7.46
CA LEU A 130 -5.26 15.17 -8.61
C LEU A 130 -6.49 15.04 -9.49
N GLY A 131 -6.83 16.15 -10.18
CA GLY A 131 -7.94 16.22 -11.13
C GLY A 131 -9.17 16.94 -10.57
N LYS A 132 -10.21 17.08 -11.41
CA LYS A 132 -11.44 17.81 -11.05
C LYS A 132 -12.29 17.11 -9.98
N LYS A 133 -12.21 15.79 -9.86
CA LYS A 133 -12.99 14.96 -8.93
C LYS A 133 -12.13 13.80 -8.40
N PRO A 134 -11.10 14.08 -7.57
CA PRO A 134 -10.22 13.05 -7.07
C PRO A 134 -11.01 12.03 -6.22
N TYR A 135 -10.75 10.74 -6.48
CA TYR A 135 -11.54 9.69 -5.83
C TYR A 135 -11.20 9.52 -4.33
N GLY A 136 -9.99 9.89 -3.92
CA GLY A 136 -9.59 9.91 -2.52
C GLY A 136 -10.40 10.87 -1.65
N TYR A 137 -10.93 11.95 -2.26
CA TYR A 137 -11.78 12.93 -1.56
C TYR A 137 -13.27 12.56 -1.55
N ARG A 138 -13.63 11.44 -2.18
CA ARG A 138 -15.01 10.97 -2.34
C ARG A 138 -15.34 9.74 -1.50
N GLY A 139 -14.47 9.35 -0.57
CA GLY A 139 -14.63 8.19 0.29
C GLY A 139 -14.33 6.84 -0.37
N LEU A 140 -13.67 6.84 -1.53
CA LEU A 140 -13.27 5.62 -2.24
C LEU A 140 -11.84 5.17 -1.89
N GLY A 141 -11.14 5.92 -1.05
CA GLY A 141 -9.75 5.65 -0.69
C GLY A 141 -9.52 4.23 -0.17
N ASP A 142 -10.40 3.75 0.72
CA ASP A 142 -10.30 2.42 1.33
C ASP A 142 -10.31 1.30 0.28
N ILE A 143 -11.20 1.39 -0.73
CA ILE A 143 -11.32 0.41 -1.81
C ILE A 143 -10.04 0.39 -2.66
N PHE A 144 -9.56 1.56 -3.07
CA PHE A 144 -8.37 1.66 -3.91
C PHE A 144 -7.11 1.23 -3.15
N VAL A 145 -6.98 1.59 -1.87
CA VAL A 145 -5.88 1.13 -1.03
C VAL A 145 -5.93 -0.39 -0.85
N PHE A 146 -7.09 -0.97 -0.58
CA PHE A 146 -7.26 -2.43 -0.48
C PHE A 146 -6.77 -3.15 -1.75
N ILE A 147 -7.16 -2.65 -2.92
CA ILE A 147 -6.80 -3.23 -4.22
C ILE A 147 -5.30 -3.02 -4.53
N PHE A 148 -4.83 -1.76 -4.51
CA PHE A 148 -3.50 -1.41 -5.02
C PHE A 148 -2.37 -1.57 -4.00
N PHE A 149 -2.65 -1.72 -2.71
CA PHE A 149 -1.64 -2.03 -1.68
C PHE A 149 -1.75 -3.46 -1.13
N GLY A 150 -2.83 -4.17 -1.46
CA GLY A 150 -3.08 -5.55 -1.03
C GLY A 150 -3.12 -6.53 -2.20
N LEU A 151 -4.27 -6.59 -2.89
CA LEU A 151 -4.51 -7.60 -3.90
C LEU A 151 -3.50 -7.54 -5.06
N VAL A 152 -3.33 -6.37 -5.66
CA VAL A 152 -2.45 -6.18 -6.83
C VAL A 152 -0.99 -6.49 -6.51
N PRO A 153 -0.35 -5.95 -5.46
CA PRO A 153 1.06 -6.22 -5.23
C PRO A 153 1.32 -7.68 -4.83
N VAL A 154 0.48 -8.31 -4.03
CA VAL A 154 0.69 -9.72 -3.64
C VAL A 154 0.45 -10.65 -4.81
N THR A 155 -0.73 -10.60 -5.44
CA THR A 155 -1.07 -11.49 -6.55
C THR A 155 -0.29 -11.17 -7.82
N GLY A 156 -0.11 -9.87 -8.13
CA GLY A 156 0.68 -9.42 -9.28
C GLY A 156 2.17 -9.72 -9.11
N GLY A 157 2.73 -9.53 -7.92
CA GLY A 157 4.12 -9.90 -7.61
C GLY A 157 4.36 -11.40 -7.76
N TYR A 158 3.44 -12.22 -7.25
CA TYR A 158 3.46 -13.66 -7.47
C TYR A 158 3.41 -13.99 -8.97
N PHE A 159 2.45 -13.42 -9.70
CA PHE A 159 2.25 -13.67 -11.13
C PHE A 159 3.48 -13.28 -11.98
N VAL A 160 4.08 -12.13 -11.72
CA VAL A 160 5.31 -11.70 -12.41
C VAL A 160 6.46 -12.69 -12.20
N CYS A 161 6.55 -13.31 -11.02
CA CYS A 161 7.65 -14.22 -10.66
C CYS A 161 7.37 -15.68 -11.07
N ALA A 162 6.11 -16.14 -10.94
CA ALA A 162 5.73 -17.52 -11.14
C ALA A 162 5.13 -17.82 -12.53
N HIS A 163 4.75 -16.78 -13.29
CA HIS A 163 4.06 -16.85 -14.60
C HIS A 163 2.71 -17.62 -14.54
N THR A 164 2.17 -17.83 -13.36
CA THR A 164 0.89 -18.50 -13.12
C THR A 164 0.07 -17.71 -12.11
N ILE A 165 -1.26 -17.81 -12.21
CA ILE A 165 -2.17 -17.23 -11.22
C ILE A 165 -2.42 -18.27 -10.13
N ASN A 166 -2.14 -17.91 -8.89
CA ASN A 166 -2.51 -18.72 -7.73
C ASN A 166 -3.63 -18.01 -6.95
N PRO A 167 -4.89 -18.48 -7.01
CA PRO A 167 -6.01 -17.82 -6.32
C PRO A 167 -5.82 -17.69 -4.81
N ALA A 168 -5.03 -18.57 -4.18
CA ALA A 168 -4.72 -18.46 -2.74
C ALA A 168 -4.02 -17.15 -2.39
N THR A 169 -3.22 -16.58 -3.33
CA THR A 169 -2.56 -15.29 -3.11
C THR A 169 -3.54 -14.13 -2.93
N LEU A 170 -4.79 -14.25 -3.40
CA LEU A 170 -5.84 -13.26 -3.16
C LEU A 170 -6.17 -13.14 -1.66
N ILE A 171 -6.14 -14.26 -0.91
CA ILE A 171 -6.41 -14.26 0.52
C ILE A 171 -5.27 -13.56 1.26
N ALA A 172 -4.02 -13.89 0.95
CA ALA A 172 -2.85 -13.22 1.51
C ALA A 172 -2.82 -11.72 1.12
N GLY A 173 -3.17 -11.41 -0.14
CA GLY A 173 -3.31 -10.04 -0.64
C GLY A 173 -4.41 -9.26 0.08
N ALA A 174 -5.55 -9.89 0.35
CA ALA A 174 -6.63 -9.28 1.13
C ALA A 174 -6.19 -8.99 2.58
N ALA A 175 -5.41 -9.86 3.21
CA ALA A 175 -4.86 -9.61 4.54
C ALA A 175 -3.98 -8.35 4.57
N ILE A 176 -3.02 -8.23 3.63
CA ILE A 176 -2.17 -7.03 3.49
C ILE A 176 -3.01 -5.80 3.12
N GLY A 177 -4.03 -5.97 2.28
CA GLY A 177 -4.96 -4.92 1.90
C GLY A 177 -5.70 -4.34 3.10
N LEU A 178 -6.22 -5.19 4.00
CA LEU A 178 -6.89 -4.75 5.23
C LEU A 178 -5.93 -3.99 6.16
N PHE A 179 -4.69 -4.44 6.33
CA PHE A 179 -3.69 -3.69 7.10
C PHE A 179 -3.38 -2.34 6.46
N SER A 180 -3.31 -2.27 5.13
CA SER A 180 -3.05 -1.04 4.40
C SER A 180 -4.21 -0.04 4.53
N VAL A 181 -5.46 -0.52 4.46
CA VAL A 181 -6.65 0.29 4.78
C VAL A 181 -6.61 0.73 6.25
N GLY A 182 -6.11 -0.11 7.16
CA GLY A 182 -5.88 0.25 8.56
C GLY A 182 -4.94 1.46 8.71
N VAL A 183 -3.84 1.51 7.95
CA VAL A 183 -2.93 2.68 7.93
C VAL A 183 -3.66 3.93 7.44
N LEU A 184 -4.41 3.83 6.33
CA LEU A 184 -5.23 4.93 5.82
C LEU A 184 -6.27 5.38 6.85
N ASN A 185 -6.93 4.45 7.53
CA ASN A 185 -7.96 4.74 8.52
C ASN A 185 -7.39 5.52 9.72
N VAL A 186 -6.22 5.13 10.25
CA VAL A 186 -5.56 5.89 11.35
C VAL A 186 -5.19 7.30 10.89
N ASN A 187 -4.66 7.43 9.66
CA ASN A 187 -4.36 8.73 9.08
C ASN A 187 -5.62 9.62 9.02
N ASN A 188 -6.73 9.05 8.52
CA ASN A 188 -7.99 9.77 8.40
C ASN A 188 -8.64 10.07 9.77
N ILE A 189 -8.49 9.21 10.80
CA ILE A 189 -8.94 9.52 12.18
C ILE A 189 -8.14 10.68 12.75
N ARG A 190 -6.80 10.69 12.56
CA ARG A 190 -5.93 11.77 13.01
C ARG A 190 -6.37 13.12 12.41
N ASP A 191 -6.65 13.11 11.10
CA ASP A 191 -6.88 14.33 10.32
C ASP A 191 -8.37 14.73 10.25
N MET A 192 -9.29 14.09 11.02
CA MET A 192 -10.74 14.34 10.95
C MET A 192 -11.10 15.82 11.07
N LYS A 193 -10.43 16.58 11.93
CA LYS A 193 -10.74 18.01 12.15
C LYS A 193 -10.33 18.85 10.93
N SER A 194 -9.14 18.64 10.39
CA SER A 194 -8.64 19.37 9.22
C SER A 194 -9.32 18.95 7.92
N ASP A 195 -9.78 17.69 7.83
CA ASP A 195 -10.48 17.15 6.67
C ASP A 195 -11.94 17.56 6.57
N ALA A 196 -12.53 18.03 7.67
CA ALA A 196 -13.92 18.42 7.72
C ALA A 196 -14.21 19.59 6.75
N GLY A 197 -15.14 19.35 5.81
CA GLY A 197 -15.51 20.32 4.78
C GLY A 197 -14.66 20.32 3.50
N THR A 198 -13.51 19.62 3.48
CA THR A 198 -12.63 19.57 2.31
C THR A 198 -12.69 18.23 1.56
N ARG A 199 -12.85 17.14 2.29
CA ARG A 199 -12.95 15.79 1.72
C ARG A 199 -13.90 14.90 2.51
N VAL A 200 -14.30 13.79 1.90
CA VAL A 200 -15.13 12.77 2.52
C VAL A 200 -14.29 11.54 2.78
N THR A 201 -14.16 11.13 4.05
CA THR A 201 -13.44 9.91 4.44
C THR A 201 -14.37 8.99 5.25
N VAL A 202 -14.02 7.69 5.34
CA VAL A 202 -14.80 6.74 6.14
C VAL A 202 -14.88 7.16 7.60
N PRO A 203 -13.79 7.58 8.29
CA PRO A 203 -13.87 8.11 9.64
C PRO A 203 -14.80 9.32 9.82
N LEU A 204 -14.79 10.26 8.87
CA LEU A 204 -15.71 11.42 8.92
C LEU A 204 -17.19 11.01 8.88
N LYS A 205 -17.52 9.96 8.10
CA LYS A 205 -18.89 9.43 8.03
C LYS A 205 -19.29 8.66 9.30
N LEU A 206 -18.35 7.92 9.88
CA LEU A 206 -18.62 7.05 11.02
C LEU A 206 -18.58 7.78 12.38
N GLY A 207 -17.80 8.85 12.47
CA GLY A 207 -17.36 9.43 13.72
C GLY A 207 -16.23 8.65 14.38
N GLU A 208 -15.47 9.30 15.27
CA GLU A 208 -14.22 8.78 15.81
C GLU A 208 -14.35 7.39 16.46
N HIS A 209 -15.36 7.21 17.34
CA HIS A 209 -15.53 5.94 18.05
C HIS A 209 -15.76 4.77 17.08
N ARG A 210 -16.70 4.91 16.14
CA ARG A 210 -16.99 3.85 15.15
C ARG A 210 -15.86 3.65 14.18
N ALA A 211 -15.07 4.68 13.86
CA ALA A 211 -13.88 4.57 13.05
C ALA A 211 -12.79 3.75 13.74
N LYS A 212 -12.66 3.81 15.07
CA LYS A 212 -11.78 2.95 15.88
C LYS A 212 -12.28 1.50 15.93
N VAL A 213 -13.59 1.28 15.99
CA VAL A 213 -14.19 -0.07 15.85
C VAL A 213 -13.88 -0.62 14.45
N TYR A 214 -14.12 0.16 13.40
CA TYR A 214 -13.78 -0.21 12.03
C TYR A 214 -12.29 -0.55 11.88
N HIS A 215 -11.41 0.25 12.47
CA HIS A 215 -9.98 -0.02 12.52
C HIS A 215 -9.66 -1.39 13.15
N THR A 216 -10.31 -1.71 14.27
CA THR A 216 -10.14 -3.00 14.92
C THR A 216 -10.57 -4.16 14.03
N ILE A 217 -11.70 -4.01 13.31
CA ILE A 217 -12.17 -5.01 12.33
C ILE A 217 -11.17 -5.19 11.18
N LEU A 218 -10.58 -4.11 10.66
CA LEU A 218 -9.57 -4.19 9.61
C LEU A 218 -8.35 -5.01 10.07
N ILE A 219 -7.82 -4.70 11.25
CA ILE A 219 -6.64 -5.37 11.80
C ILE A 219 -6.93 -6.83 12.12
N THR A 220 -8.02 -7.13 12.84
CA THR A 220 -8.39 -8.51 13.17
C THR A 220 -8.77 -9.33 11.94
N GLY A 221 -9.43 -8.70 10.96
CA GLY A 221 -9.75 -9.32 9.67
C GLY A 221 -8.51 -9.67 8.85
N GLY A 222 -7.50 -8.79 8.82
CA GLY A 222 -6.22 -9.08 8.16
C GLY A 222 -5.52 -10.29 8.79
N TRP A 223 -5.49 -10.35 10.13
CA TRP A 223 -4.98 -11.51 10.86
C TRP A 223 -5.77 -12.79 10.56
N ALA A 224 -7.11 -12.71 10.57
CA ALA A 224 -7.97 -13.86 10.29
C ALA A 224 -7.76 -14.39 8.86
N LEU A 225 -7.63 -13.52 7.86
CA LEU A 225 -7.37 -13.92 6.48
C LEU A 225 -5.99 -14.57 6.31
N MET A 226 -4.93 -14.02 6.93
CA MET A 226 -3.62 -14.65 6.85
C MET A 226 -3.58 -15.99 7.57
N LEU A 227 -4.25 -16.12 8.72
CA LEU A 227 -4.38 -17.39 9.42
C LEU A 227 -5.15 -18.39 8.56
N LEU A 228 -6.25 -18.00 7.92
CA LEU A 228 -6.99 -18.83 6.98
C LEU A 228 -6.11 -19.28 5.80
N PHE A 229 -5.33 -18.37 5.19
CA PHE A 229 -4.36 -18.71 4.15
C PHE A 229 -3.37 -19.76 4.63
N THR A 230 -2.81 -19.56 5.82
CA THR A 230 -1.82 -20.48 6.39
C THR A 230 -2.43 -21.86 6.65
N ILE A 231 -3.61 -21.95 7.25
CA ILE A 231 -4.27 -23.23 7.54
C ILE A 231 -4.64 -24.00 6.27
N LEU A 232 -5.10 -23.31 5.23
CA LEU A 232 -5.61 -23.95 4.01
C LEU A 232 -4.54 -24.31 2.99
N PHE A 233 -3.42 -23.56 2.93
CA PHE A 233 -2.47 -23.64 1.82
C PHE A 233 -1.03 -23.91 2.24
N THR A 234 -0.78 -24.15 3.53
CA THR A 234 0.57 -24.44 4.03
C THR A 234 0.59 -25.65 4.93
N SER A 235 1.77 -26.17 5.22
CA SER A 235 2.01 -27.26 6.16
C SER A 235 3.17 -26.94 7.09
N GLY A 236 3.26 -27.67 8.21
CA GLY A 236 4.29 -27.44 9.21
C GLY A 236 4.06 -26.18 10.05
N TRP A 237 5.09 -25.77 10.78
CA TRP A 237 5.01 -24.64 11.72
C TRP A 237 5.66 -23.34 11.20
N THR A 238 6.59 -23.45 10.25
CA THR A 238 7.34 -22.29 9.71
C THR A 238 6.46 -21.23 9.09
N PRO A 239 5.34 -21.53 8.35
CA PRO A 239 4.44 -20.51 7.83
C PRO A 239 3.77 -19.63 8.88
N TYR A 240 3.81 -20.01 10.16
CA TYR A 240 3.26 -19.23 11.27
C TYR A 240 4.24 -18.22 11.88
N LEU A 241 5.44 -18.06 11.33
CA LEU A 241 6.46 -17.12 11.86
C LEU A 241 5.95 -15.68 12.03
N TYR A 242 5.00 -15.24 11.21
CA TYR A 242 4.40 -13.91 11.32
C TYR A 242 3.67 -13.69 12.66
N ILE A 243 3.30 -14.76 13.41
CA ILE A 243 2.65 -14.63 14.72
C ILE A 243 3.54 -13.89 15.73
N ILE A 244 4.85 -13.92 15.56
CA ILE A 244 5.81 -13.14 16.37
C ILE A 244 5.47 -11.65 16.36
N THR A 245 4.79 -11.14 15.31
CA THR A 245 4.40 -9.72 15.22
C THR A 245 3.12 -9.38 16.00
N LEU A 246 2.39 -10.36 16.52
CA LEU A 246 1.12 -10.14 17.22
C LEU A 246 1.21 -9.10 18.36
N PRO A 247 2.27 -9.05 19.20
CA PRO A 247 2.40 -8.03 20.22
C PRO A 247 2.48 -6.61 19.67
N LEU A 248 3.05 -6.42 18.46
CA LEU A 248 3.12 -5.11 17.81
C LEU A 248 1.73 -4.61 17.42
N TYR A 249 0.90 -5.48 16.84
CA TYR A 249 -0.48 -5.17 16.48
C TYR A 249 -1.36 -4.94 17.71
N ALA A 250 -1.20 -5.73 18.77
CA ALA A 250 -1.90 -5.51 20.03
C ALA A 250 -1.57 -4.16 20.67
N LYS A 251 -0.27 -3.80 20.69
CA LYS A 251 0.19 -2.48 21.15
C LYS A 251 -0.34 -1.35 20.27
N HIS A 252 -0.37 -1.56 18.95
CA HIS A 252 -0.93 -0.60 18.00
C HIS A 252 -2.42 -0.36 18.27
N LEU A 253 -3.24 -1.42 18.36
CA LEU A 253 -4.67 -1.31 18.65
C LEU A 253 -4.92 -0.58 19.99
N ALA A 254 -4.21 -1.00 21.05
CA ALA A 254 -4.30 -0.32 22.36
C ALA A 254 -3.94 1.17 22.24
N GLY A 255 -2.94 1.50 21.41
CA GLY A 255 -2.54 2.87 21.14
C GLY A 255 -3.60 3.69 20.41
N VAL A 256 -4.26 3.12 19.42
CA VAL A 256 -5.35 3.78 18.67
C VAL A 256 -6.56 4.05 19.55
N TRP A 257 -6.92 3.11 20.43
CA TRP A 257 -8.04 3.29 21.35
C TRP A 257 -7.81 4.39 22.39
N LYS A 258 -6.56 4.57 22.84
CA LYS A 258 -6.20 5.55 23.90
C LYS A 258 -5.95 6.96 23.40
N ARG A 259 -5.77 7.19 22.10
CA ARG A 259 -5.32 8.44 21.50
C ARG A 259 -6.34 9.01 20.52
N SER A 260 -6.24 10.34 20.29
CA SER A 260 -7.08 11.08 19.34
C SER A 260 -6.27 12.17 18.65
N GLY A 261 -6.70 12.59 17.45
CA GLY A 261 -6.06 13.67 16.71
C GLY A 261 -4.56 13.43 16.53
N LYS A 262 -3.74 14.46 16.71
CA LYS A 262 -2.28 14.42 16.52
C LYS A 262 -1.55 13.34 17.32
N GLU A 263 -2.09 12.93 18.47
CA GLU A 263 -1.49 11.87 19.27
C GLU A 263 -1.45 10.51 18.56
N LEU A 264 -2.23 10.33 17.49
CA LEU A 264 -2.22 9.14 16.65
C LEU A 264 -1.02 9.07 15.69
N ASP A 265 -0.25 10.15 15.51
CA ASP A 265 0.86 10.17 14.54
C ASP A 265 1.89 9.04 14.74
N PRO A 266 2.29 8.64 15.96
CA PRO A 266 3.18 7.50 16.17
C PRO A 266 2.58 6.14 15.78
N MET A 267 1.24 6.04 15.70
CA MET A 267 0.56 4.79 15.38
C MET A 267 0.65 4.44 13.88
N LEU A 268 0.81 5.45 13.01
CA LEU A 268 0.98 5.24 11.57
C LEU A 268 2.26 4.47 11.24
N PRO A 269 3.48 4.98 11.55
CA PRO A 269 4.71 4.24 11.26
C PRO A 269 4.77 2.91 12.01
N MET A 270 4.16 2.80 13.19
CA MET A 270 4.10 1.54 13.92
C MET A 270 3.36 0.46 13.12
N LEU A 271 2.17 0.75 12.57
CA LEU A 271 1.42 -0.20 11.75
C LEU A 271 2.13 -0.50 10.43
N VAL A 272 2.69 0.52 9.78
CA VAL A 272 3.46 0.36 8.53
C VAL A 272 4.62 -0.62 8.71
N ILE A 273 5.44 -0.43 9.74
CA ILE A 273 6.60 -1.29 10.01
C ILE A 273 6.14 -2.68 10.46
N SER A 274 5.09 -2.77 11.29
CA SER A 274 4.52 -4.05 11.71
C SER A 274 4.02 -4.86 10.52
N THR A 275 3.36 -4.23 9.55
CA THR A 275 2.88 -4.88 8.32
C THR A 275 4.03 -5.35 7.44
N PHE A 276 5.10 -4.56 7.32
CA PHE A 276 6.27 -4.97 6.56
C PHE A 276 7.00 -6.18 7.19
N ILE A 277 7.22 -6.15 8.51
CA ILE A 277 7.83 -7.28 9.23
C ILE A 277 6.93 -8.52 9.14
N PHE A 278 5.62 -8.34 9.28
CA PHE A 278 4.63 -9.40 9.11
C PHE A 278 4.75 -10.07 7.73
N ALA A 279 4.80 -9.29 6.66
CA ALA A 279 4.94 -9.79 5.29
C ALA A 279 6.26 -10.55 5.08
N LEU A 280 7.37 -10.03 5.62
CA LEU A 280 8.67 -10.70 5.58
C LEU A 280 8.64 -12.05 6.31
N LEU A 281 8.10 -12.10 7.53
CA LEU A 281 8.05 -13.33 8.32
C LEU A 281 7.09 -14.35 7.71
N ALA A 282 5.93 -13.90 7.18
CA ALA A 282 5.00 -14.78 6.47
C ALA A 282 5.66 -15.39 5.23
N GLY A 283 6.30 -14.56 4.40
CA GLY A 283 7.01 -15.04 3.20
C GLY A 283 8.18 -15.96 3.53
N THR A 284 9.00 -15.59 4.54
CA THR A 284 10.12 -16.43 5.00
C THR A 284 9.63 -17.78 5.49
N GLY A 285 8.58 -17.79 6.32
CA GLY A 285 7.99 -19.03 6.82
C GLY A 285 7.45 -19.91 5.70
N TYR A 286 6.91 -19.32 4.63
CA TYR A 286 6.44 -20.04 3.46
C TYR A 286 7.59 -20.64 2.62
N ILE A 287 8.72 -19.94 2.49
CA ILE A 287 9.92 -20.46 1.80
C ILE A 287 10.56 -21.63 2.57
N LEU A 288 10.50 -21.60 3.91
CA LEU A 288 11.10 -22.62 4.77
C LEU A 288 10.22 -23.88 4.97
N GLN A 289 9.03 -23.90 4.38
CA GLN A 289 8.11 -25.04 4.39
C GLN A 289 8.59 -26.17 3.49
#